data_3fba4a85aa87845bd93e956b520cbe27
#
_entry.id   3fba4a85aa87845bd93e956b520cbe27
#
_cell.length_a   1.000
_cell.length_b   1.000
_cell.length_c   1.000
_cell.angle_alpha   90.00
_cell.angle_beta   90.00
_cell.angle_gamma   90.00
#
_symmetry.space_group_name_H-M   'P 1'
#
loop_
_entity.id
_entity.type
_entity.pdbx_description
1 polymer ?
#
loop_
_entity_poly.entity_id
_entity_poly.type
_entity_poly.pdbx_seq_one_letter_code
_entity_poly.pdbx_strand_id
1 'polypeptide(L)'
;MTSRERMLAALRGAELDRPPVSFWGHVYHRESSAQDLAAHTMERWRRFEWDWVKLNPRKHCFVEDWGVRYRYSGIPDAKPTLEYFPVANSSDWDRIDEIPHDQGVLGEQLAAVKLLREQLPADVPILATVFTPLAVMGELTEPPTLLRDHLTSAPAAVERALEKVTRVYEKFAAALMQAGADGLYLATVDWGSRRFVTPESLRRWSRPYDLRVLAAAGASPFHTLHVCKDDCLLFEYSDYPVGAFSWDATAPGNPSLAEGLQRLNGAVMGGISHEGALLDASPDGVRLQYRRALEQTGGRRWLVAPGCSMPPETPEGNLAAIREDVLHTVASEGRMTR
;
A
#
# COMPACT_ATOMS: atom_id res chain seq x y z
N MET A 1 15.83 -18.22 -8.88
CA MET A 1 15.88 -16.74 -8.80
C MET A 1 15.94 -16.29 -7.35
N THR A 2 16.70 -15.24 -7.03
CA THR A 2 16.57 -14.51 -5.77
C THR A 2 15.23 -13.76 -5.69
N SER A 3 14.81 -13.30 -4.53
CA SER A 3 13.59 -12.51 -4.37
C SER A 3 13.59 -11.25 -5.23
N ARG A 4 14.70 -10.52 -5.24
CA ARG A 4 14.88 -9.31 -6.08
C ARG A 4 14.81 -9.61 -7.57
N GLU A 5 15.50 -10.64 -8.04
CA GLU A 5 15.47 -11.06 -9.45
C GLU A 5 14.05 -11.43 -9.88
N ARG A 6 13.34 -12.22 -9.08
CA ARG A 6 11.96 -12.64 -9.34
C ARG A 6 11.02 -11.45 -9.41
N MET A 7 11.13 -10.53 -8.47
CA MET A 7 10.31 -9.33 -8.47
C MET A 7 10.59 -8.44 -9.69
N LEU A 8 11.87 -8.22 -10.05
CA LEU A 8 12.25 -7.45 -11.24
C LEU A 8 11.79 -8.13 -12.54
N ALA A 9 11.85 -9.46 -12.61
CA ALA A 9 11.36 -10.22 -13.77
C ALA A 9 9.84 -10.06 -13.92
N ALA A 10 9.08 -10.16 -12.80
CA ALA A 10 7.64 -9.90 -12.81
C ALA A 10 7.30 -8.48 -13.29
N LEU A 11 7.98 -7.46 -12.76
CA LEU A 11 7.76 -6.06 -13.13
C LEU A 11 8.03 -5.78 -14.62
N ARG A 12 8.96 -6.52 -15.24
CA ARG A 12 9.32 -6.39 -16.66
C ARG A 12 8.56 -7.34 -17.60
N GLY A 13 7.74 -8.24 -17.04
CA GLY A 13 7.07 -9.28 -17.81
C GLY A 13 8.02 -10.35 -18.39
N ALA A 14 9.21 -10.50 -17.80
CA ALA A 14 10.18 -11.53 -18.16
C ALA A 14 9.74 -12.91 -17.63
N GLU A 15 10.47 -13.95 -18.04
CA GLU A 15 10.26 -15.31 -17.57
C GLU A 15 10.55 -15.44 -16.07
N LEU A 16 9.73 -16.22 -15.36
CA LEU A 16 9.75 -16.40 -13.93
C LEU A 16 9.88 -17.88 -13.57
N ASP A 17 10.58 -18.16 -12.47
CA ASP A 17 10.54 -19.47 -11.83
C ASP A 17 9.19 -19.72 -11.12
N ARG A 18 8.54 -18.69 -10.62
CA ARG A 18 7.20 -18.64 -10.05
C ARG A 18 6.77 -17.18 -9.83
N PRO A 19 5.48 -16.87 -9.67
CA PRO A 19 5.07 -15.52 -9.29
C PRO A 19 5.65 -15.12 -7.92
N PRO A 20 6.16 -13.89 -7.77
CA PRO A 20 6.54 -13.38 -6.46
C PRO A 20 5.31 -13.20 -5.57
N VAL A 21 5.49 -13.40 -4.24
CA VAL A 21 4.41 -13.39 -3.26
C VAL A 21 4.78 -12.64 -1.99
N SER A 22 3.85 -11.81 -1.49
CA SER A 22 3.95 -11.20 -0.17
C SER A 22 2.59 -10.81 0.38
N PHE A 23 2.45 -10.90 1.71
CA PHE A 23 1.24 -10.53 2.43
C PHE A 23 1.59 -9.64 3.63
N TRP A 24 0.75 -8.65 3.89
CA TRP A 24 0.90 -7.66 4.96
C TRP A 24 -0.44 -7.34 5.61
N GLY A 25 -0.40 -6.90 6.85
CA GLY A 25 -1.58 -6.53 7.62
C GLY A 25 -1.20 -5.86 8.92
N HIS A 26 -2.21 -5.45 9.69
CA HIS A 26 -2.01 -4.81 10.98
C HIS A 26 -1.78 -5.82 12.10
N VAL A 27 -0.96 -5.39 13.09
CA VAL A 27 -0.82 -6.01 14.41
C VAL A 27 -0.83 -4.86 15.41
N TYR A 28 -2.02 -4.31 15.66
CA TYR A 28 -2.21 -2.99 16.28
C TYR A 28 -1.42 -2.74 17.57
N HIS A 29 -1.26 -3.75 18.43
CA HIS A 29 -0.49 -3.63 19.66
C HIS A 29 1.04 -3.64 19.47
N ARG A 30 1.52 -3.90 18.25
CA ARG A 30 2.95 -3.97 17.90
C ARG A 30 3.36 -2.94 16.83
N GLU A 31 2.58 -1.90 16.64
CA GLU A 31 2.81 -0.88 15.61
C GLU A 31 3.14 0.50 16.22
N SER A 32 3.30 0.60 17.55
CA SER A 32 3.46 1.88 18.24
C SER A 32 4.90 2.35 18.41
N SER A 33 5.87 1.60 17.90
CA SER A 33 7.28 2.00 17.84
C SER A 33 7.96 1.44 16.60
N ALA A 34 9.04 2.08 16.15
CA ALA A 34 9.86 1.60 15.04
C ALA A 34 10.40 0.19 15.30
N GLN A 35 10.80 -0.10 16.54
CA GLN A 35 11.36 -1.37 16.97
C GLN A 35 10.32 -2.49 16.88
N ASP A 36 9.12 -2.29 17.45
CA ASP A 36 8.07 -3.30 17.44
C ASP A 36 7.55 -3.53 16.02
N LEU A 37 7.37 -2.46 15.25
CA LEU A 37 6.95 -2.53 13.85
C LEU A 37 7.95 -3.32 13.00
N ALA A 38 9.24 -3.05 13.13
CA ALA A 38 10.28 -3.78 12.43
C ALA A 38 10.37 -5.24 12.91
N ALA A 39 10.30 -5.48 14.23
CA ALA A 39 10.40 -6.81 14.80
C ALA A 39 9.28 -7.74 14.32
N HIS A 40 8.01 -7.32 14.42
CA HIS A 40 6.89 -8.16 13.98
C HIS A 40 6.88 -8.35 12.44
N THR A 41 7.35 -7.35 11.69
CA THR A 41 7.50 -7.48 10.24
C THR A 41 8.55 -8.53 9.90
N MET A 42 9.69 -8.54 10.62
CA MET A 42 10.74 -9.55 10.47
C MET A 42 10.29 -10.95 10.88
N GLU A 43 9.53 -11.09 11.97
CA GLU A 43 8.96 -12.37 12.41
C GLU A 43 8.07 -12.96 11.31
N ARG A 44 7.22 -12.14 10.73
CA ARG A 44 6.32 -12.55 9.64
C ARG A 44 7.09 -12.94 8.38
N TRP A 45 8.10 -12.14 8.02
CA TRP A 45 8.97 -12.47 6.90
C TRP A 45 9.71 -13.78 7.12
N ARG A 46 10.32 -14.02 8.27
CA ARG A 46 11.01 -15.29 8.59
C ARG A 46 10.09 -16.50 8.54
N ARG A 47 8.84 -16.32 8.93
CA ARG A 47 7.85 -17.41 8.96
C ARG A 47 7.39 -17.84 7.57
N PHE A 48 7.19 -16.89 6.66
CA PHE A 48 6.62 -17.15 5.35
C PHE A 48 7.62 -16.97 4.20
N GLU A 49 8.78 -16.41 4.46
CA GLU A 49 9.83 -16.12 3.45
C GLU A 49 9.26 -15.38 2.22
N TRP A 50 8.53 -14.27 2.47
CA TRP A 50 7.96 -13.45 1.42
C TRP A 50 9.04 -12.90 0.47
N ASP A 51 8.72 -12.76 -0.81
CA ASP A 51 9.64 -12.24 -1.82
C ASP A 51 9.96 -10.76 -1.67
N TRP A 52 9.09 -9.99 -0.98
CA TRP A 52 9.36 -8.63 -0.57
C TRP A 52 8.66 -8.32 0.75
N VAL A 53 9.06 -7.23 1.37
CA VAL A 53 8.39 -6.69 2.55
C VAL A 53 7.72 -5.39 2.18
N LYS A 54 6.41 -5.28 2.42
CA LYS A 54 5.72 -4.00 2.46
C LYS A 54 5.62 -3.58 3.92
N LEU A 55 6.34 -2.52 4.32
CA LEU A 55 6.21 -1.98 5.66
C LEU A 55 4.81 -1.40 5.85
N ASN A 56 4.02 -2.01 6.74
CA ASN A 56 2.66 -1.61 7.02
C ASN A 56 2.62 -0.79 8.32
N PRO A 57 2.63 0.55 8.23
CA PRO A 57 2.69 1.40 9.41
C PRO A 57 1.41 1.26 10.25
N ARG A 58 1.47 1.72 11.50
CA ARG A 58 0.26 1.77 12.31
C ARG A 58 -0.82 2.62 11.63
N LYS A 59 -2.05 2.19 11.81
CA LYS A 59 -3.20 2.87 11.21
C LYS A 59 -3.22 4.35 11.63
N HIS A 60 -3.44 5.24 10.66
CA HIS A 60 -3.54 6.69 10.84
C HIS A 60 -2.25 7.41 11.29
N CYS A 61 -1.09 6.73 11.33
CA CYS A 61 0.17 7.36 11.75
C CYS A 61 0.50 8.64 10.97
N PHE A 62 0.17 8.68 9.70
CA PHE A 62 0.57 9.77 8.80
C PHE A 62 -0.05 11.14 9.10
N VAL A 63 -0.98 11.22 10.04
CA VAL A 63 -1.68 12.47 10.41
C VAL A 63 -1.53 12.85 11.89
N GLU A 64 -0.90 12.00 12.70
CA GLU A 64 -0.73 12.24 14.13
C GLU A 64 0.09 13.51 14.41
N ASP A 65 1.16 13.75 13.66
CA ASP A 65 2.01 14.93 13.84
C ASP A 65 1.32 16.24 13.41
N TRP A 66 0.21 16.18 12.66
CA TRP A 66 -0.70 17.30 12.41
C TRP A 66 -1.81 17.45 13.44
N GLY A 67 -1.78 16.62 14.52
CA GLY A 67 -2.66 16.75 15.67
C GLY A 67 -3.89 15.85 15.67
N VAL A 68 -4.05 14.94 14.72
CA VAL A 68 -5.08 13.89 14.82
C VAL A 68 -4.78 13.00 16.03
N ARG A 69 -5.78 12.70 16.85
CA ARG A 69 -5.62 11.89 18.05
C ARG A 69 -6.41 10.60 17.96
N TYR A 70 -5.72 9.50 18.24
CA TYR A 70 -6.27 8.16 18.34
C TYR A 70 -6.03 7.58 19.72
N ARG A 71 -6.97 6.79 20.22
CA ARG A 71 -6.80 6.01 21.43
C ARG A 71 -6.65 4.54 21.06
N TYR A 72 -5.50 3.98 21.38
CA TYR A 72 -5.21 2.56 21.25
C TYR A 72 -5.70 1.83 22.49
N SER A 73 -6.49 0.77 22.31
CA SER A 73 -7.10 0.03 23.42
C SER A 73 -6.11 -0.89 24.15
N GLY A 74 -4.96 -1.19 23.53
CA GLY A 74 -4.03 -2.23 23.99
C GLY A 74 -4.49 -3.66 23.68
N ILE A 75 -5.69 -3.83 23.10
CA ILE A 75 -6.17 -5.13 22.64
C ILE A 75 -5.51 -5.43 21.28
N PRO A 76 -4.90 -6.64 21.10
CA PRO A 76 -4.11 -6.94 19.91
C PRO A 76 -4.80 -6.67 18.57
N ASP A 77 -6.07 -7.03 18.46
CA ASP A 77 -6.80 -7.01 17.19
C ASP A 77 -7.80 -5.83 17.09
N ALA A 78 -7.85 -4.97 18.11
CA ALA A 78 -8.77 -3.84 18.13
C ALA A 78 -8.20 -2.63 17.42
N LYS A 79 -8.91 -2.16 16.41
CA LYS A 79 -8.58 -0.90 15.72
C LYS A 79 -8.55 0.27 16.70
N PRO A 80 -7.62 1.22 16.53
CA PRO A 80 -7.63 2.44 17.33
C PRO A 80 -8.91 3.25 17.12
N THR A 81 -9.40 3.85 18.17
CA THR A 81 -10.58 4.73 18.13
C THR A 81 -10.12 6.17 17.93
N LEU A 82 -10.67 6.84 16.95
CA LEU A 82 -10.43 8.24 16.68
C LEU A 82 -11.08 9.11 17.75
N GLU A 83 -10.39 10.15 18.21
CA GLU A 83 -10.84 11.07 19.25
C GLU A 83 -10.88 12.54 18.80
N TYR A 84 -10.04 12.93 17.84
CA TYR A 84 -9.97 14.33 17.42
C TYR A 84 -9.38 14.48 16.03
N PHE A 85 -9.95 15.41 15.26
CA PHE A 85 -9.46 15.89 13.97
C PHE A 85 -9.14 17.38 14.02
N PRO A 86 -8.02 17.83 13.44
CA PRO A 86 -7.65 19.24 13.45
C PRO A 86 -8.49 20.11 12.51
N VAL A 87 -9.15 19.53 11.51
CA VAL A 87 -9.93 20.26 10.51
C VAL A 87 -11.42 19.94 10.66
N ALA A 88 -12.19 20.89 11.17
CA ALA A 88 -13.64 20.85 11.28
C ALA A 88 -14.33 21.90 10.38
N ASN A 89 -13.63 22.97 10.02
CA ASN A 89 -14.11 24.06 9.19
C ASN A 89 -13.10 24.42 8.11
N SER A 90 -13.54 25.11 7.06
CA SER A 90 -12.67 25.50 5.96
C SER A 90 -11.51 26.44 6.35
N SER A 91 -11.70 27.26 7.40
CA SER A 91 -10.64 28.11 7.94
C SER A 91 -9.54 27.36 8.70
N ASP A 92 -9.81 26.13 9.14
CA ASP A 92 -8.80 25.32 9.84
C ASP A 92 -7.67 24.87 8.93
N TRP A 93 -7.88 24.82 7.59
CA TRP A 93 -6.84 24.54 6.64
C TRP A 93 -5.66 25.50 6.69
N ASP A 94 -5.88 26.75 7.07
CA ASP A 94 -4.81 27.74 7.22
C ASP A 94 -3.86 27.44 8.40
N ARG A 95 -4.28 26.58 9.34
CA ARG A 95 -3.48 26.11 10.49
C ARG A 95 -2.64 24.86 10.17
N ILE A 96 -2.90 24.21 9.05
CA ILE A 96 -2.06 23.09 8.60
C ILE A 96 -0.76 23.64 8.08
N ASP A 97 0.34 23.35 8.79
CA ASP A 97 1.69 23.80 8.46
C ASP A 97 2.62 22.65 8.08
N GLU A 98 3.79 22.99 7.55
CA GLU A 98 4.84 22.00 7.34
C GLU A 98 5.34 21.47 8.70
N ILE A 99 5.44 20.16 8.80
CA ILE A 99 6.05 19.47 9.95
C ILE A 99 7.42 18.90 9.56
N PRO A 100 8.31 18.62 10.53
CA PRO A 100 9.55 17.91 10.25
C PRO A 100 9.26 16.52 9.66
N HIS A 101 9.89 16.20 8.53
CA HIS A 101 9.70 14.93 7.82
C HIS A 101 10.48 13.75 8.43
N ASP A 102 11.42 14.03 9.34
CA ASP A 102 12.37 13.08 9.96
C ASP A 102 12.24 13.00 11.48
N GLN A 103 11.19 13.57 12.04
CA GLN A 103 10.87 13.57 13.46
C GLN A 103 9.45 13.02 13.67
N GLY A 104 9.04 12.87 14.94
CA GLY A 104 7.71 12.38 15.29
C GLY A 104 7.41 11.02 14.63
N VAL A 105 6.21 10.87 14.16
CA VAL A 105 5.74 9.61 13.56
C VAL A 105 6.37 9.35 12.19
N LEU A 106 6.64 10.38 11.39
CA LEU A 106 7.35 10.20 10.13
C LEU A 106 8.78 9.72 10.37
N GLY A 107 9.48 10.29 11.36
CA GLY A 107 10.81 9.83 11.80
C GLY A 107 10.81 8.38 12.32
N GLU A 108 9.75 7.97 13.00
CA GLU A 108 9.56 6.57 13.43
C GLU A 108 9.50 5.61 12.22
N GLN A 109 8.80 5.98 11.14
CA GLN A 109 8.75 5.15 9.93
C GLN A 109 10.12 5.05 9.24
N LEU A 110 10.89 6.14 9.22
CA LEU A 110 12.28 6.11 8.71
C LEU A 110 13.16 5.15 9.53
N ALA A 111 13.02 5.19 10.85
CA ALA A 111 13.75 4.29 11.74
C ALA A 111 13.35 2.81 11.52
N ALA A 112 12.06 2.53 11.32
CA ALA A 112 11.58 1.18 11.03
C ALA A 112 12.15 0.63 9.71
N VAL A 113 12.22 1.45 8.66
CA VAL A 113 12.84 1.05 7.37
C VAL A 113 14.33 0.73 7.57
N LYS A 114 15.09 1.56 8.31
CA LYS A 114 16.49 1.30 8.61
C LYS A 114 16.68 -0.03 9.35
N LEU A 115 15.89 -0.27 10.40
CA LEU A 115 15.95 -1.52 11.18
C LEU A 115 15.62 -2.74 10.33
N LEU A 116 14.67 -2.64 9.40
CA LEU A 116 14.36 -3.71 8.45
C LEU A 116 15.51 -3.93 7.48
N ARG A 117 16.11 -2.88 6.92
CA ARG A 117 17.21 -3.02 5.97
C ARG A 117 18.45 -3.65 6.58
N GLU A 118 18.72 -3.38 7.87
CA GLU A 118 19.83 -3.98 8.61
C GLU A 118 19.64 -5.49 8.85
N GLN A 119 18.39 -5.97 8.93
CA GLN A 119 18.07 -7.35 9.28
C GLN A 119 17.67 -8.23 8.10
N LEU A 120 17.06 -7.65 7.06
CA LEU A 120 16.64 -8.40 5.88
C LEU A 120 17.84 -8.71 4.96
N PRO A 121 17.83 -9.87 4.27
CA PRO A 121 18.76 -10.10 3.17
C PRO A 121 18.70 -8.99 2.13
N ALA A 122 19.85 -8.65 1.53
CA ALA A 122 19.95 -7.55 0.58
C ALA A 122 19.11 -7.75 -0.70
N ASP A 123 18.76 -8.99 -1.01
CA ASP A 123 17.94 -9.38 -2.15
C ASP A 123 16.43 -9.37 -1.86
N VAL A 124 16.00 -9.06 -0.64
CA VAL A 124 14.59 -8.88 -0.29
C VAL A 124 14.21 -7.39 -0.40
N PRO A 125 13.41 -6.98 -1.39
CA PRO A 125 13.00 -5.59 -1.53
C PRO A 125 12.10 -5.13 -0.38
N ILE A 126 12.25 -3.84 0.02
CA ILE A 126 11.40 -3.15 0.99
C ILE A 126 10.57 -2.10 0.26
N LEU A 127 9.24 -2.20 0.36
CA LEU A 127 8.31 -1.18 -0.08
C LEU A 127 7.83 -0.39 1.14
N ALA A 128 8.18 0.89 1.21
CA ALA A 128 7.75 1.77 2.29
C ALA A 128 6.38 2.38 1.94
N THR A 129 5.41 2.26 2.85
CA THR A 129 4.09 2.86 2.65
C THR A 129 4.15 4.37 2.79
N VAL A 130 3.53 5.05 1.83
CA VAL A 130 3.31 6.50 1.83
C VAL A 130 1.87 6.73 1.34
N PHE A 131 1.14 7.66 1.96
CA PHE A 131 -0.17 8.05 1.44
C PHE A 131 -0.01 9.18 0.42
N THR A 132 -0.92 9.26 -0.55
CA THR A 132 -1.00 10.42 -1.43
C THR A 132 -1.30 11.68 -0.61
N PRO A 133 -0.78 12.86 -0.99
CA PRO A 133 -1.06 14.08 -0.24
C PRO A 133 -2.55 14.36 -0.05
N LEU A 134 -3.39 14.10 -1.05
CA LEU A 134 -4.84 14.22 -0.92
C LEU A 134 -5.43 13.25 0.10
N ALA A 135 -4.91 12.01 0.17
CA ALA A 135 -5.35 11.03 1.16
C ALA A 135 -4.98 11.46 2.59
N VAL A 136 -3.80 12.03 2.79
CA VAL A 136 -3.41 12.64 4.07
C VAL A 136 -4.36 13.75 4.46
N MET A 137 -4.68 14.66 3.52
CA MET A 137 -5.67 15.73 3.76
C MET A 137 -7.02 15.17 4.18
N GLY A 138 -7.47 14.07 3.55
CA GLY A 138 -8.72 13.40 3.91
C GLY A 138 -8.73 12.84 5.33
N GLU A 139 -7.59 12.35 5.82
CA GLU A 139 -7.47 11.84 7.19
C GLU A 139 -7.36 12.94 8.26
N LEU A 140 -7.21 14.21 7.87
CA LEU A 140 -7.27 15.36 8.77
C LEU A 140 -8.69 15.79 9.10
N THR A 141 -9.72 15.19 8.48
CA THR A 141 -11.13 15.57 8.57
C THR A 141 -12.02 14.41 9.01
N GLU A 142 -13.15 14.74 9.66
CA GLU A 142 -14.26 13.81 9.91
C GLU A 142 -15.60 14.54 9.68
N PRO A 143 -16.50 13.99 8.90
CA PRO A 143 -16.31 12.79 8.06
C PRO A 143 -15.35 13.09 6.89
N PRO A 144 -14.79 12.07 6.23
CA PRO A 144 -13.91 12.26 5.06
C PRO A 144 -14.56 13.08 3.93
N THR A 145 -15.88 13.07 3.84
CA THR A 145 -16.65 13.89 2.89
C THR A 145 -16.48 15.40 3.10
N LEU A 146 -16.06 15.84 4.31
CA LEU A 146 -15.81 17.25 4.60
C LEU A 146 -14.71 17.83 3.70
N LEU A 147 -13.63 17.09 3.45
CA LEU A 147 -12.61 17.54 2.49
C LEU A 147 -13.22 17.71 1.11
N ARG A 148 -14.03 16.76 0.62
CA ARG A 148 -14.71 16.85 -0.69
C ARG A 148 -15.54 18.13 -0.79
N ASP A 149 -16.27 18.47 0.25
CA ASP A 149 -17.10 19.68 0.28
C ASP A 149 -16.23 20.95 0.27
N HIS A 150 -15.08 20.92 1.00
CA HIS A 150 -14.11 22.03 1.02
C HIS A 150 -13.33 22.18 -0.30
N LEU A 151 -13.12 21.12 -1.09
CA LEU A 151 -12.55 21.22 -2.44
C LEU A 151 -13.37 22.14 -3.34
N THR A 152 -14.68 22.25 -3.07
CA THR A 152 -15.60 23.10 -3.82
C THR A 152 -15.81 24.45 -3.14
N SER A 153 -16.04 24.48 -1.82
CA SER A 153 -16.44 25.68 -1.09
C SER A 153 -15.27 26.57 -0.66
N ALA A 154 -14.08 26.00 -0.51
CA ALA A 154 -12.87 26.72 -0.04
C ALA A 154 -11.59 26.25 -0.76
N PRO A 155 -11.59 26.17 -2.12
CA PRO A 155 -10.51 25.54 -2.88
C PRO A 155 -9.13 26.17 -2.60
N ALA A 156 -9.06 27.48 -2.44
CA ALA A 156 -7.78 28.17 -2.19
C ALA A 156 -7.17 27.84 -0.82
N ALA A 157 -7.97 27.62 0.22
CA ALA A 157 -7.48 27.24 1.53
C ALA A 157 -6.97 25.77 1.52
N VAL A 158 -7.74 24.88 0.89
CA VAL A 158 -7.34 23.48 0.69
C VAL A 158 -6.05 23.38 -0.11
N GLU A 159 -5.91 24.15 -1.20
CA GLU A 159 -4.72 24.13 -2.05
C GLU A 159 -3.47 24.57 -1.30
N ARG A 160 -3.56 25.63 -0.46
CA ARG A 160 -2.43 26.07 0.40
C ARG A 160 -2.00 24.98 1.38
N ALA A 161 -2.96 24.30 2.03
CA ALA A 161 -2.64 23.22 2.96
C ALA A 161 -2.06 22.00 2.22
N LEU A 162 -2.65 21.61 1.10
CA LEU A 162 -2.20 20.50 0.26
C LEU A 162 -0.76 20.72 -0.23
N GLU A 163 -0.42 21.96 -0.60
CA GLU A 163 0.94 22.33 -1.01
C GLU A 163 1.95 22.13 0.13
N LYS A 164 1.61 22.52 1.37
CA LYS A 164 2.45 22.33 2.55
C LYS A 164 2.63 20.84 2.87
N VAL A 165 1.53 20.07 2.89
CA VAL A 165 1.56 18.61 3.09
C VAL A 165 2.43 17.95 2.02
N THR A 166 2.29 18.35 0.77
CA THR A 166 3.09 17.78 -0.34
C THR A 166 4.57 18.02 -0.14
N ARG A 167 5.00 19.23 0.25
CA ARG A 167 6.42 19.52 0.52
C ARG A 167 7.00 18.66 1.65
N VAL A 168 6.22 18.35 2.67
CA VAL A 168 6.61 17.39 3.72
C VAL A 168 6.82 16.00 3.13
N TYR A 169 5.87 15.55 2.32
CA TYR A 169 5.90 14.20 1.73
C TYR A 169 6.96 14.04 0.64
N GLU A 170 7.32 15.08 -0.09
CA GLU A 170 8.49 15.08 -0.99
C GLU A 170 9.78 14.75 -0.21
N LYS A 171 10.00 15.46 0.91
CA LYS A 171 11.17 15.25 1.77
C LYS A 171 11.14 13.87 2.43
N PHE A 172 9.97 13.44 2.93
CA PHE A 172 9.79 12.15 3.56
C PHE A 172 10.02 10.99 2.58
N ALA A 173 9.48 11.07 1.37
CA ALA A 173 9.68 10.06 0.33
C ALA A 173 11.17 9.90 -0.03
N ALA A 174 11.89 11.00 -0.21
CA ALA A 174 13.35 10.97 -0.44
C ALA A 174 14.09 10.34 0.74
N ALA A 175 13.71 10.68 1.97
CA ALA A 175 14.32 10.14 3.19
C ALA A 175 14.07 8.63 3.37
N LEU A 176 12.89 8.12 2.99
CA LEU A 176 12.58 6.68 2.99
C LEU A 176 13.50 5.90 2.06
N MET A 177 13.75 6.41 0.85
CA MET A 177 14.68 5.79 -0.09
C MET A 177 16.11 5.79 0.45
N GLN A 178 16.54 6.89 1.07
CA GLN A 178 17.86 6.99 1.75
C GLN A 178 17.96 6.07 2.97
N ALA A 179 16.85 5.80 3.66
CA ALA A 179 16.78 4.89 4.79
C ALA A 179 16.90 3.40 4.37
N GLY A 180 16.84 3.09 3.09
CA GLY A 180 17.03 1.74 2.54
C GLY A 180 15.76 1.09 1.97
N ALA A 181 14.69 1.84 1.77
CA ALA A 181 13.57 1.36 0.97
C ALA A 181 13.99 1.18 -0.50
N ASP A 182 13.50 0.13 -1.15
CA ASP A 182 13.72 -0.11 -2.58
C ASP A 182 12.68 0.59 -3.45
N GLY A 183 11.52 0.88 -2.88
CA GLY A 183 10.44 1.61 -3.52
C GLY A 183 9.39 2.10 -2.54
N LEU A 184 8.51 2.97 -3.03
CA LEU A 184 7.34 3.41 -2.30
C LEU A 184 6.13 2.52 -2.62
N TYR A 185 5.31 2.26 -1.62
CA TYR A 185 3.94 1.79 -1.76
C TYR A 185 3.02 2.99 -1.55
N LEU A 186 2.76 3.74 -2.62
CA LEU A 186 1.96 4.96 -2.59
C LEU A 186 0.47 4.60 -2.59
N ALA A 187 -0.24 4.93 -1.52
CA ALA A 187 -1.63 4.52 -1.31
C ALA A 187 -2.61 5.69 -1.35
N THR A 188 -3.70 5.54 -2.11
CA THR A 188 -4.74 6.57 -2.27
C THR A 188 -5.76 6.57 -1.13
N VAL A 189 -5.78 5.54 -0.29
CA VAL A 189 -6.77 5.32 0.78
C VAL A 189 -8.20 5.48 0.21
N ASP A 190 -9.06 6.30 0.79
CA ASP A 190 -10.42 6.53 0.31
C ASP A 190 -10.46 7.32 -1.02
N TRP A 191 -9.42 8.10 -1.30
CA TRP A 191 -9.35 9.07 -2.40
C TRP A 191 -8.96 8.46 -3.76
N GLY A 192 -8.97 7.14 -3.87
CA GLY A 192 -8.90 6.40 -5.13
C GLY A 192 -10.25 5.90 -5.64
N SER A 193 -11.34 6.06 -4.88
CA SER A 193 -12.68 5.56 -5.19
C SER A 193 -13.61 6.66 -5.71
N ARG A 194 -14.49 6.30 -6.66
CA ARG A 194 -15.57 7.17 -7.18
C ARG A 194 -16.53 7.68 -6.10
N ARG A 195 -16.54 7.04 -4.93
CA ARG A 195 -17.33 7.49 -3.78
C ARG A 195 -16.87 8.84 -3.23
N PHE A 196 -15.59 9.16 -3.37
CA PHE A 196 -14.97 10.35 -2.78
C PHE A 196 -14.53 11.37 -3.82
N VAL A 197 -14.06 10.91 -4.98
CA VAL A 197 -13.54 11.79 -6.03
C VAL A 197 -14.09 11.42 -7.41
N THR A 198 -14.21 12.44 -8.26
CA THR A 198 -14.42 12.25 -9.70
C THR A 198 -13.05 12.16 -10.42
N PRO A 199 -12.99 11.61 -11.64
CA PRO A 199 -11.77 11.66 -12.46
C PRO A 199 -11.21 13.07 -12.63
N GLU A 200 -12.06 14.07 -12.73
CA GLU A 200 -11.67 15.47 -12.86
C GLU A 200 -11.06 16.00 -11.57
N SER A 201 -11.68 15.73 -10.41
CA SER A 201 -11.14 16.09 -9.11
C SER A 201 -9.79 15.43 -8.86
N LEU A 202 -9.64 14.16 -9.24
CA LEU A 202 -8.38 13.43 -9.12
C LEU A 202 -7.28 14.10 -9.95
N ARG A 203 -7.55 14.44 -11.22
CA ARG A 203 -6.58 15.12 -12.09
C ARG A 203 -6.15 16.48 -11.55
N ARG A 204 -7.02 17.20 -10.83
CA ARG A 204 -6.73 18.51 -10.24
C ARG A 204 -6.05 18.41 -8.87
N TRP A 205 -6.57 17.58 -7.96
CA TRP A 205 -6.28 17.63 -6.53
C TRP A 205 -5.36 16.50 -6.02
N SER A 206 -5.16 15.43 -6.79
CA SER A 206 -4.29 14.32 -6.41
C SER A 206 -3.06 14.25 -7.32
N ARG A 207 -3.30 14.03 -8.61
CA ARG A 207 -2.26 13.73 -9.58
C ARG A 207 -1.02 14.65 -9.57
N PRO A 208 -1.12 15.99 -9.59
CA PRO A 208 0.07 16.86 -9.63
C PRO A 208 0.95 16.70 -8.39
N TYR A 209 0.34 16.49 -7.25
CA TYR A 209 0.99 16.34 -5.96
C TYR A 209 1.61 14.94 -5.77
N ASP A 210 0.89 13.89 -6.19
CA ASP A 210 1.37 12.51 -6.15
C ASP A 210 2.63 12.33 -7.00
N LEU A 211 2.63 12.91 -8.22
CA LEU A 211 3.77 12.84 -9.12
C LEU A 211 5.02 13.55 -8.57
N ARG A 212 4.83 14.63 -7.79
CA ARG A 212 5.93 15.31 -7.09
C ARG A 212 6.54 14.42 -6.01
N VAL A 213 5.71 13.72 -5.23
CA VAL A 213 6.17 12.78 -4.20
C VAL A 213 6.95 11.63 -4.84
N LEU A 214 6.46 11.05 -5.94
CA LEU A 214 7.17 10.01 -6.69
C LEU A 214 8.48 10.53 -7.27
N ALA A 215 8.50 11.74 -7.84
CA ALA A 215 9.70 12.35 -8.38
C ALA A 215 10.76 12.59 -7.30
N ALA A 216 10.36 13.04 -6.10
CA ALA A 216 11.25 13.25 -4.97
C ALA A 216 11.88 11.94 -4.44
N ALA A 217 11.17 10.83 -4.54
CA ALA A 217 11.70 9.49 -4.21
C ALA A 217 12.75 9.00 -5.22
N GLY A 218 12.85 9.63 -6.39
CA GLY A 218 13.70 9.18 -7.49
C GLY A 218 13.10 8.01 -8.27
N ALA A 219 13.77 7.58 -9.32
CA ALA A 219 13.29 6.47 -10.14
C ALA A 219 13.54 5.12 -9.47
N SER A 220 12.52 4.29 -9.38
CA SER A 220 12.65 2.89 -8.94
C SER A 220 11.63 2.00 -9.64
N PRO A 221 12.04 0.82 -10.14
CA PRO A 221 11.11 -0.15 -10.69
C PRO A 221 10.18 -0.75 -9.63
N PHE A 222 10.51 -0.60 -8.34
CA PHE A 222 9.72 -1.14 -7.24
C PHE A 222 8.63 -0.18 -6.74
N HIS A 223 8.56 1.06 -7.23
CA HIS A 223 7.43 1.92 -6.88
C HIS A 223 6.11 1.24 -7.25
N THR A 224 5.20 1.23 -6.32
CA THR A 224 3.88 0.63 -6.45
C THR A 224 2.82 1.66 -6.10
N LEU A 225 1.80 1.82 -6.94
CA LEU A 225 0.62 2.60 -6.61
C LEU A 225 -0.50 1.66 -6.13
N HIS A 226 -1.07 1.94 -4.97
CA HIS A 226 -2.22 1.22 -4.44
C HIS A 226 -3.48 2.08 -4.53
N VAL A 227 -4.44 1.62 -5.32
CA VAL A 227 -5.75 2.25 -5.46
C VAL A 227 -6.75 1.48 -4.60
N CYS A 228 -7.08 2.06 -3.45
CA CYS A 228 -7.89 1.43 -2.41
C CYS A 228 -9.38 1.45 -2.72
N LYS A 229 -10.13 0.63 -1.99
CA LYS A 229 -11.60 0.54 -1.97
C LYS A 229 -12.20 -0.08 -3.23
N ASP A 230 -13.50 -0.33 -3.14
CA ASP A 230 -14.36 -0.70 -4.25
C ASP A 230 -14.64 0.52 -5.16
N ASP A 231 -15.15 0.25 -6.35
CA ASP A 231 -15.43 1.26 -7.37
C ASP A 231 -14.24 2.21 -7.62
N CYS A 232 -13.03 1.62 -7.68
CA CYS A 232 -11.78 2.36 -7.75
C CYS A 232 -11.53 2.98 -9.14
N LEU A 233 -10.86 4.12 -9.13
CA LEU A 233 -10.46 4.86 -10.33
C LEU A 233 -9.12 4.36 -10.92
N LEU A 234 -8.83 3.06 -10.85
CA LEU A 234 -7.54 2.47 -11.21
C LEU A 234 -6.96 3.00 -12.52
N PHE A 235 -7.75 3.09 -13.55
CA PHE A 235 -7.26 3.45 -14.89
C PHE A 235 -6.96 4.95 -15.07
N GLU A 236 -7.40 5.81 -14.15
CA GLU A 236 -7.00 7.22 -14.15
C GLU A 236 -5.53 7.41 -13.73
N TYR A 237 -4.91 6.36 -13.20
CA TYR A 237 -3.51 6.33 -12.77
C TYR A 237 -2.59 5.58 -13.74
N SER A 238 -3.08 5.11 -14.90
CA SER A 238 -2.38 4.17 -15.79
C SER A 238 -1.01 4.65 -16.30
N ASP A 239 -0.75 5.95 -16.27
CA ASP A 239 0.49 6.58 -16.72
C ASP A 239 1.40 7.08 -15.58
N TYR A 240 1.09 6.69 -14.31
CA TYR A 240 2.00 6.98 -13.20
C TYR A 240 3.32 6.22 -13.36
N PRO A 241 4.47 6.84 -12.98
CA PRO A 241 5.79 6.25 -13.16
C PRO A 241 6.08 5.19 -12.07
N VAL A 242 5.29 4.13 -12.05
CA VAL A 242 5.40 3.03 -11.10
C VAL A 242 5.57 1.69 -11.80
N GLY A 243 6.25 0.75 -11.17
CA GLY A 243 6.45 -0.59 -11.74
C GLY A 243 5.26 -1.52 -11.54
N ALA A 244 4.43 -1.27 -10.51
CA ALA A 244 3.26 -2.09 -10.24
C ALA A 244 2.06 -1.24 -9.78
N PHE A 245 0.85 -1.77 -10.06
CA PHE A 245 -0.42 -1.25 -9.60
C PHE A 245 -1.10 -2.28 -8.72
N SER A 246 -1.50 -1.87 -7.51
CA SER A 246 -2.15 -2.69 -6.52
C SER A 246 -3.57 -2.22 -6.27
N TRP A 247 -4.52 -3.14 -6.23
CA TRP A 247 -5.92 -2.91 -5.87
C TRP A 247 -6.59 -4.21 -5.46
N ASP A 248 -7.77 -4.13 -4.89
CA ASP A 248 -8.58 -5.33 -4.68
C ASP A 248 -9.36 -5.69 -5.95
N ALA A 249 -8.78 -6.57 -6.78
CA ALA A 249 -9.40 -7.07 -8.01
C ALA A 249 -10.61 -7.99 -7.74
N THR A 250 -10.90 -8.31 -6.46
CA THR A 250 -12.05 -9.13 -6.05
C THR A 250 -13.22 -8.30 -5.55
N ALA A 251 -12.99 -7.02 -5.27
CA ALA A 251 -14.04 -6.12 -4.78
C ALA A 251 -15.04 -5.74 -5.88
N PRO A 252 -16.33 -5.54 -5.54
CA PRO A 252 -17.34 -5.13 -6.49
C PRO A 252 -16.97 -3.83 -7.23
N GLY A 253 -17.23 -3.80 -8.52
CA GLY A 253 -16.98 -2.63 -9.36
C GLY A 253 -15.51 -2.37 -9.70
N ASN A 254 -14.57 -3.13 -9.16
CA ASN A 254 -13.16 -3.02 -9.49
C ASN A 254 -12.79 -3.85 -10.73
N PRO A 255 -11.80 -3.38 -11.52
CA PRO A 255 -11.28 -4.15 -12.64
C PRO A 255 -10.68 -5.48 -12.20
N SER A 256 -10.81 -6.51 -13.03
CA SER A 256 -10.10 -7.78 -12.89
C SER A 256 -8.60 -7.62 -13.11
N LEU A 257 -7.80 -8.62 -12.70
CA LEU A 257 -6.36 -8.64 -13.00
C LEU A 257 -6.09 -8.66 -14.51
N ALA A 258 -6.91 -9.39 -15.28
CA ALA A 258 -6.80 -9.45 -16.74
C ALA A 258 -7.02 -8.08 -17.40
N GLU A 259 -8.04 -7.33 -16.98
CA GLU A 259 -8.27 -5.96 -17.44
C GLU A 259 -7.12 -5.02 -17.05
N GLY A 260 -6.59 -5.18 -15.82
CA GLY A 260 -5.40 -4.45 -15.36
C GLY A 260 -4.20 -4.69 -16.28
N LEU A 261 -3.88 -5.94 -16.61
CA LEU A 261 -2.78 -6.30 -17.50
C LEU A 261 -2.91 -5.73 -18.92
N GLN A 262 -4.13 -5.58 -19.40
CA GLN A 262 -4.41 -5.01 -20.73
C GLN A 262 -4.24 -3.49 -20.78
N ARG A 263 -4.53 -2.77 -19.69
CA ARG A 263 -4.70 -1.31 -19.68
C ARG A 263 -3.62 -0.57 -18.90
N LEU A 264 -2.85 -1.25 -18.03
CA LEU A 264 -1.79 -0.65 -17.24
C LEU A 264 -0.42 -0.93 -17.84
N ASN A 265 0.49 0.04 -17.76
CA ASN A 265 1.85 -0.11 -18.24
C ASN A 265 2.75 -0.92 -17.29
N GLY A 266 2.37 -1.07 -16.01
CA GLY A 266 3.09 -1.82 -14.98
C GLY A 266 2.57 -3.24 -14.76
N ALA A 267 3.18 -3.95 -13.83
CA ALA A 267 2.67 -5.22 -13.34
C ALA A 267 1.43 -5.01 -12.46
N VAL A 268 0.61 -6.06 -12.31
CA VAL A 268 -0.55 -6.06 -11.42
C VAL A 268 -0.20 -6.74 -10.09
N MET A 269 -0.66 -6.19 -8.96
CA MET A 269 -0.41 -6.69 -7.62
C MET A 269 -1.73 -6.88 -6.88
N GLY A 270 -2.03 -8.10 -6.47
CA GLY A 270 -3.28 -8.45 -5.81
C GLY A 270 -3.75 -9.87 -6.15
N GLY A 271 -5.07 -10.06 -6.18
CA GLY A 271 -5.73 -11.30 -6.59
C GLY A 271 -6.33 -12.11 -5.44
N ILE A 272 -6.00 -11.79 -4.18
CA ILE A 272 -6.54 -12.47 -3.01
C ILE A 272 -7.34 -11.47 -2.15
N SER A 273 -8.62 -11.76 -1.93
CA SER A 273 -9.49 -10.90 -1.13
C SER A 273 -9.03 -10.85 0.33
N HIS A 274 -8.75 -9.64 0.82
CA HIS A 274 -8.28 -9.42 2.20
C HIS A 274 -9.41 -9.50 3.25
N GLU A 275 -10.65 -9.20 2.87
CA GLU A 275 -11.84 -9.26 3.72
C GLU A 275 -12.77 -10.45 3.38
N GLY A 276 -12.38 -11.31 2.44
CA GLY A 276 -13.10 -12.49 2.01
C GLY A 276 -12.30 -13.75 2.28
N ALA A 277 -11.78 -14.38 1.24
CA ALA A 277 -11.13 -15.69 1.32
C ALA A 277 -9.98 -15.77 2.35
N LEU A 278 -9.27 -14.66 2.63
CA LEU A 278 -8.25 -14.65 3.68
C LEU A 278 -8.80 -14.80 5.09
N LEU A 279 -10.09 -14.52 5.31
CA LEU A 279 -10.78 -14.70 6.61
C LEU A 279 -11.56 -16.01 6.70
N ASP A 280 -11.66 -16.78 5.61
CA ASP A 280 -12.37 -18.06 5.63
C ASP A 280 -11.70 -19.05 6.60
N ALA A 281 -12.53 -19.88 7.23
CA ALA A 281 -12.04 -20.92 8.16
C ALA A 281 -11.26 -22.04 7.47
N SER A 282 -11.43 -22.21 6.15
CA SER A 282 -10.72 -23.20 5.32
C SER A 282 -9.82 -22.50 4.29
N PRO A 283 -8.60 -23.02 4.05
CA PRO A 283 -7.73 -22.49 3.01
C PRO A 283 -8.21 -22.75 1.57
N ASP A 284 -9.31 -23.48 1.36
CA ASP A 284 -9.81 -23.80 0.01
C ASP A 284 -10.22 -22.54 -0.77
N GLY A 285 -10.78 -21.54 -0.05
CA GLY A 285 -11.16 -20.26 -0.62
C GLY A 285 -9.97 -19.50 -1.20
N VAL A 286 -8.87 -19.40 -0.45
CA VAL A 286 -7.65 -18.73 -0.90
C VAL A 286 -6.95 -19.48 -2.04
N ARG A 287 -6.93 -20.82 -1.98
CA ARG A 287 -6.40 -21.67 -3.06
C ARG A 287 -7.19 -21.49 -4.36
N LEU A 288 -8.51 -21.39 -4.26
CA LEU A 288 -9.38 -21.14 -5.42
C LEU A 288 -9.11 -19.75 -6.02
N GLN A 289 -9.00 -18.71 -5.18
CA GLN A 289 -8.68 -17.35 -5.66
C GLN A 289 -7.30 -17.30 -6.30
N TYR A 290 -6.29 -17.94 -5.72
CA TYR A 290 -4.96 -18.03 -6.29
C TYR A 290 -4.99 -18.64 -7.72
N ARG A 291 -5.67 -19.78 -7.89
CA ARG A 291 -5.82 -20.43 -9.21
C ARG A 291 -6.50 -19.51 -10.23
N ARG A 292 -7.60 -18.84 -9.84
CA ARG A 292 -8.29 -17.87 -10.70
C ARG A 292 -7.42 -16.68 -11.09
N ALA A 293 -6.61 -16.18 -10.17
CA ALA A 293 -5.68 -15.11 -10.44
C ALA A 293 -4.54 -15.56 -11.38
N LEU A 294 -4.05 -16.78 -11.19
CA LEU A 294 -3.06 -17.40 -12.08
C LEU A 294 -3.62 -17.59 -13.49
N GLU A 295 -4.87 -18.05 -13.64
CA GLU A 295 -5.55 -18.15 -14.94
C GLU A 295 -5.70 -16.79 -15.64
N GLN A 296 -6.05 -15.74 -14.91
CA GLN A 296 -6.20 -14.40 -15.45
C GLN A 296 -4.88 -13.78 -15.92
N THR A 297 -3.77 -14.11 -15.27
CA THR A 297 -2.47 -13.45 -15.48
C THR A 297 -1.47 -14.32 -16.28
N GLY A 298 -1.73 -15.63 -16.36
CA GLY A 298 -0.76 -16.59 -16.87
C GLY A 298 0.54 -16.62 -16.03
N GLY A 299 0.48 -16.16 -14.79
CA GLY A 299 1.63 -16.03 -13.89
C GLY A 299 2.64 -14.96 -14.29
N ARG A 300 2.32 -14.11 -15.27
CA ARG A 300 3.21 -13.07 -15.81
C ARG A 300 2.76 -11.66 -15.41
N ARG A 301 3.72 -10.75 -15.21
CA ARG A 301 3.46 -9.38 -14.77
C ARG A 301 2.51 -9.32 -13.57
N TRP A 302 2.60 -10.31 -12.69
CA TRP A 302 1.74 -10.48 -11.54
C TRP A 302 2.55 -10.70 -10.27
N LEU A 303 2.20 -9.95 -9.22
CA LEU A 303 2.69 -10.09 -7.86
C LEU A 303 1.51 -10.55 -7.00
N VAL A 304 1.64 -11.74 -6.41
CA VAL A 304 0.60 -12.33 -5.55
C VAL A 304 0.54 -11.57 -4.24
N ALA A 305 -0.61 -10.96 -3.96
CA ALA A 305 -0.77 -10.09 -2.81
C ALA A 305 -2.23 -10.04 -2.34
N PRO A 306 -2.49 -9.57 -1.11
CA PRO A 306 -3.85 -9.25 -0.69
C PRO A 306 -4.36 -8.01 -1.42
N GLY A 307 -5.69 -7.88 -1.54
CA GLY A 307 -6.34 -6.72 -2.14
C GLY A 307 -6.08 -5.40 -1.38
N CYS A 308 -5.86 -5.49 -0.07
CA CYS A 308 -5.43 -4.41 0.82
C CYS A 308 -4.75 -5.01 2.06
N SER A 309 -4.51 -4.20 3.11
CA SER A 309 -3.98 -4.69 4.40
C SER A 309 -4.92 -5.73 5.00
N MET A 310 -4.38 -6.90 5.34
CA MET A 310 -5.15 -8.00 5.94
C MET A 310 -5.61 -7.62 7.35
N PRO A 311 -6.82 -8.03 7.75
CA PRO A 311 -7.24 -7.98 9.15
C PRO A 311 -6.33 -8.80 10.07
N PRO A 312 -6.17 -8.40 11.35
CA PRO A 312 -5.34 -9.13 12.31
C PRO A 312 -5.79 -10.59 12.53
N GLU A 313 -7.09 -10.85 12.41
CA GLU A 313 -7.72 -12.15 12.61
C GLU A 313 -7.49 -13.14 11.45
N THR A 314 -6.75 -12.73 10.41
CA THR A 314 -6.45 -13.60 9.25
C THR A 314 -5.78 -14.90 9.70
N PRO A 315 -6.38 -16.09 9.45
CA PRO A 315 -5.80 -17.36 9.82
C PRO A 315 -4.46 -17.60 9.12
N GLU A 316 -3.42 -17.89 9.89
CA GLU A 316 -2.09 -18.17 9.33
C GLU A 316 -2.07 -19.37 8.38
N GLY A 317 -2.98 -20.36 8.57
CA GLY A 317 -3.16 -21.49 7.67
C GLY A 317 -3.48 -21.06 6.23
N ASN A 318 -4.21 -19.95 6.06
CA ASN A 318 -4.53 -19.41 4.74
C ASN A 318 -3.29 -18.82 4.06
N LEU A 319 -2.42 -18.15 4.82
CA LEU A 319 -1.16 -17.62 4.31
C LEU A 319 -0.18 -18.74 3.93
N ALA A 320 -0.09 -19.78 4.76
CA ALA A 320 0.73 -20.96 4.49
C ALA A 320 0.26 -21.69 3.22
N ALA A 321 -1.06 -21.84 3.04
CA ALA A 321 -1.65 -22.49 1.88
C ALA A 321 -1.32 -21.75 0.56
N ILE A 322 -1.40 -20.41 0.56
CA ILE A 322 -1.00 -19.61 -0.61
C ILE A 322 0.50 -19.77 -0.88
N ARG A 323 1.33 -19.71 0.17
CA ARG A 323 2.77 -19.88 0.02
C ARG A 323 3.12 -21.23 -0.60
N GLU A 324 2.45 -22.30 -0.15
CA GLU A 324 2.58 -23.65 -0.68
C GLU A 324 2.16 -23.72 -2.16
N ASP A 325 0.99 -23.21 -2.52
CA ASP A 325 0.49 -23.21 -3.91
C ASP A 325 1.43 -22.45 -4.86
N VAL A 326 1.95 -21.29 -4.43
CA VAL A 326 2.93 -20.52 -5.21
C VAL A 326 4.20 -21.31 -5.45
N LEU A 327 4.71 -22.04 -4.46
CA LEU A 327 5.89 -22.90 -4.60
C LEU A 327 5.65 -24.09 -5.53
N HIS A 328 4.46 -24.66 -5.52
CA HIS A 328 4.10 -25.81 -6.38
C HIS A 328 3.82 -25.41 -7.82
N THR A 329 3.53 -24.14 -8.14
CA THR A 329 3.28 -23.66 -9.51
C THR A 329 4.45 -23.97 -10.44
N VAL A 330 5.69 -23.92 -9.96
CA VAL A 330 6.91 -24.28 -10.73
C VAL A 330 6.98 -25.75 -11.11
N ALA A 331 6.49 -26.64 -10.23
CA ALA A 331 6.63 -28.09 -10.42
C ALA A 331 5.72 -28.65 -11.53
N SER A 332 4.64 -27.97 -11.89
CA SER A 332 3.67 -28.44 -12.89
C SER A 332 4.05 -28.08 -14.33
N GLU A 333 4.62 -26.90 -14.55
CA GLU A 333 5.03 -26.47 -15.90
C GLU A 333 6.26 -27.24 -16.41
N GLY A 334 7.18 -27.65 -15.52
CA GLY A 334 8.33 -28.47 -15.86
C GLY A 334 7.99 -29.93 -16.26
N ARG A 335 6.73 -30.38 -16.07
CA ARG A 335 6.27 -31.73 -16.47
C ARG A 335 5.52 -31.77 -17.78
N MET A 336 5.10 -30.63 -18.34
CA MET A 336 4.39 -30.59 -19.64
C MET A 336 5.29 -30.40 -20.84
N THR A 337 6.61 -30.25 -20.63
CA THR A 337 7.60 -30.07 -21.70
C THR A 337 8.64 -31.21 -21.80
N ARG A 338 8.27 -32.45 -21.38
CA ARG A 338 9.07 -33.63 -21.64
C ARG A 338 8.25 -34.70 -22.38
#